data_566beff51e95443422bcde2c08a2e441
#
_entry.id   566beff51e95443422bcde2c08a2e441
#
_cell.length_a   1.000
_cell.length_b   1.000
_cell.length_c   1.000
_cell.angle_alpha   90.00
_cell.angle_beta   90.00
_cell.angle_gamma   90.00
#
_symmetry.space_group_name_H-M   'P 1'
#
loop_
_entity.id
_entity.type
_entity.pdbx_description
1 polymer ?
#
loop_
_entity_poly.entity_id
_entity_poly.type
_entity_poly.pdbx_seq_one_letter_code
_entity_poly.pdbx_strand_id
1 'polypeptide(L)'
;DISIIEAYTTITANGYAFPFGIYEDKHPVGFVMIGYGKDDYWKDAPTIAEGNYNLWRLMIDKNYQNRGYGKKAVELALRFIRTFPCGKADSCWLSYEPENTIAKSLYASFGFIETGVKDGEEQIAVLKL
;
A
#
# COMPACT_ATOMS: atom_id res chain seq x y z
N ASP A 1 12.51 -13.00 11.49
CA ASP A 1 12.44 -11.82 10.63
C ASP A 1 11.28 -11.87 9.65
N ILE A 2 10.71 -10.72 9.39
CA ILE A 2 9.69 -10.55 8.37
C ILE A 2 10.35 -10.17 7.04
N SER A 3 9.85 -10.73 5.97
CA SER A 3 10.24 -10.37 4.61
C SER A 3 9.01 -10.23 3.74
N ILE A 4 9.12 -9.48 2.66
CA ILE A 4 8.14 -9.48 1.59
C ILE A 4 8.77 -10.13 0.36
N ILE A 5 8.01 -11.00 -0.27
CA ILE A 5 8.46 -11.72 -1.45
C ILE A 5 7.43 -11.50 -2.54
N GLU A 6 7.86 -10.96 -3.67
CA GLU A 6 6.98 -10.75 -4.79
C GLU A 6 6.52 -12.10 -5.35
N ALA A 7 5.21 -12.29 -5.36
CA ALA A 7 4.62 -13.53 -5.86
C ALA A 7 4.41 -13.49 -7.37
N TYR A 8 3.91 -12.37 -7.87
CA TYR A 8 3.57 -12.22 -9.28
C TYR A 8 3.33 -10.76 -9.60
N THR A 9 3.91 -10.25 -10.66
CA THR A 9 3.69 -8.88 -11.11
C THR A 9 2.73 -8.89 -12.28
N THR A 10 1.64 -8.14 -12.15
CA THR A 10 0.67 -7.94 -13.21
C THR A 10 0.86 -6.55 -13.80
N ILE A 11 1.07 -6.48 -15.11
CA ILE A 11 1.13 -5.22 -15.82
C ILE A 11 -0.23 -5.02 -16.47
N THR A 12 -0.90 -3.93 -16.11
CA THR A 12 -2.14 -3.51 -16.78
C THR A 12 -1.79 -2.58 -17.94
N ALA A 13 -2.80 -2.14 -18.70
CA ALA A 13 -2.57 -1.29 -19.87
C ALA A 13 -1.80 -0.02 -19.55
N ASN A 14 -2.09 0.62 -18.40
CA ASN A 14 -1.48 1.89 -18.00
C ASN A 14 -1.04 1.92 -16.53
N GLY A 15 -0.93 0.78 -15.90
CA GLY A 15 -0.55 0.70 -14.51
C GLY A 15 0.09 -0.63 -14.17
N TYR A 16 0.53 -0.73 -12.94
CA TYR A 16 1.23 -1.90 -12.44
C TYR A 16 0.66 -2.30 -11.09
N ALA A 17 0.62 -3.58 -10.84
CA ALA A 17 0.26 -4.13 -9.54
C ALA A 17 1.32 -5.17 -9.14
N PHE A 18 1.87 -4.99 -7.95
CA PHE A 18 2.90 -5.86 -7.38
C PHE A 18 2.35 -6.53 -6.13
N PRO A 19 1.90 -7.79 -6.22
CA PRO A 19 1.48 -8.53 -5.05
C PRO A 19 2.69 -9.13 -4.34
N PHE A 20 2.76 -8.93 -3.01
CA PHE A 20 3.82 -9.48 -2.19
C PHE A 20 3.21 -10.32 -1.08
N GLY A 21 3.71 -11.55 -0.91
CA GLY A 21 3.48 -12.31 0.31
C GLY A 21 4.36 -11.77 1.43
N ILE A 22 3.81 -11.73 2.63
CA ILE A 22 4.55 -11.36 3.83
C ILE A 22 4.85 -12.63 4.58
N TYR A 23 6.12 -12.86 4.91
CA TYR A 23 6.59 -14.08 5.53
C TYR A 23 7.36 -13.81 6.82
N GLU A 24 7.10 -14.64 7.82
CA GLU A 24 8.00 -14.77 8.96
C GLU A 24 8.78 -16.06 8.75
N ASP A 25 10.07 -15.97 8.46
CA ASP A 25 10.89 -17.07 7.99
C ASP A 25 10.25 -17.71 6.76
N LYS A 26 9.74 -18.94 6.86
CA LYS A 26 9.08 -19.63 5.75
C LYS A 26 7.57 -19.68 5.90
N HIS A 27 7.01 -19.02 6.91
CA HIS A 27 5.58 -19.04 7.17
C HIS A 27 4.89 -17.81 6.60
N PRO A 28 3.90 -17.97 5.71
CA PRO A 28 3.13 -16.83 5.22
C PRO A 28 2.29 -16.27 6.36
N VAL A 29 2.42 -14.97 6.60
CA VAL A 29 1.70 -14.28 7.67
C VAL A 29 0.81 -13.15 7.16
N GLY A 30 0.90 -12.82 5.88
CA GLY A 30 0.09 -11.77 5.32
C GLY A 30 0.36 -11.50 3.86
N PHE A 31 -0.19 -10.39 3.40
CA PHE A 31 -0.17 -10.02 2.00
C PHE A 31 -0.18 -8.50 1.88
N VAL A 32 0.56 -7.95 0.93
CA VAL A 32 0.50 -6.52 0.60
C VAL A 32 0.50 -6.37 -0.91
N MET A 33 -0.34 -5.45 -1.39
CA MET A 33 -0.38 -5.10 -2.81
C MET A 33 0.07 -3.66 -2.97
N ILE A 34 1.01 -3.46 -3.88
CA ILE A 34 1.50 -2.14 -4.24
C ILE A 34 1.07 -1.87 -5.67
N GLY A 35 0.49 -0.70 -5.91
CA GLY A 35 0.06 -0.29 -7.24
C GLY A 35 0.83 0.93 -7.72
N TYR A 36 0.80 1.17 -9.01
CA TYR A 36 1.33 2.38 -9.63
C TYR A 36 0.38 2.86 -10.72
N GLY A 37 0.05 4.14 -10.69
CA GLY A 37 -0.76 4.76 -11.71
C GLY A 37 -2.20 4.29 -11.69
N LYS A 38 -2.86 4.44 -12.81
CA LYS A 38 -4.22 3.95 -13.04
C LYS A 38 -4.32 3.43 -14.46
N ASP A 39 -5.19 2.44 -14.68
CA ASP A 39 -5.49 2.01 -16.04
C ASP A 39 -6.76 2.69 -16.55
N ASP A 40 -7.05 2.52 -17.84
CA ASP A 40 -8.19 3.16 -18.49
C ASP A 40 -9.53 2.60 -18.02
N TYR A 41 -9.54 1.44 -17.37
CA TYR A 41 -10.75 0.81 -16.87
C TYR A 41 -11.12 1.33 -15.47
N TRP A 42 -10.22 1.97 -14.78
CA TRP A 42 -10.47 2.55 -13.46
C TRP A 42 -11.00 3.98 -13.62
N LYS A 43 -12.28 4.09 -13.95
CA LYS A 43 -12.90 5.38 -14.27
C LYS A 43 -13.01 6.32 -13.09
N ASP A 44 -13.17 5.76 -11.89
CA ASP A 44 -13.35 6.54 -10.67
C ASP A 44 -12.06 6.68 -9.87
N ALA A 45 -10.91 6.48 -10.49
CA ALA A 45 -9.63 6.61 -9.82
C ALA A 45 -9.46 8.02 -9.27
N PRO A 46 -9.01 8.16 -8.02
CA PRO A 46 -8.71 9.48 -7.49
C PRO A 46 -7.55 10.11 -8.26
N THR A 47 -7.55 11.43 -8.34
CA THR A 47 -6.53 12.18 -9.09
C THR A 47 -5.12 11.83 -8.63
N ILE A 48 -4.93 11.59 -7.34
CA ILE A 48 -3.62 11.24 -6.76
C ILE A 48 -3.03 9.95 -7.36
N ALA A 49 -3.85 9.07 -7.92
CA ALA A 49 -3.37 7.80 -8.47
C ALA A 49 -2.45 8.01 -9.67
N GLU A 50 -2.68 9.06 -10.45
CA GLU A 50 -1.92 9.29 -11.66
C GLU A 50 -0.45 9.63 -11.35
N GLY A 51 0.46 8.79 -11.84
CA GLY A 51 1.89 9.00 -11.66
C GLY A 51 2.42 8.75 -10.25
N ASN A 52 1.64 8.15 -9.37
CA ASN A 52 2.03 7.90 -8.00
C ASN A 52 1.85 6.43 -7.62
N TYR A 53 2.53 6.03 -6.53
CA TYR A 53 2.40 4.68 -5.98
C TYR A 53 1.25 4.61 -5.00
N ASN A 54 0.68 3.42 -4.89
CA ASN A 54 -0.45 3.14 -4.02
C ASN A 54 -0.14 1.92 -3.16
N LEU A 55 -0.26 2.06 -1.86
CA LEU A 55 -0.26 0.92 -0.96
C LEU A 55 -1.70 0.42 -0.90
N TRP A 56 -2.02 -0.50 -1.81
CA TRP A 56 -3.40 -0.83 -2.15
C TRP A 56 -4.06 -1.73 -1.11
N ARG A 57 -3.35 -2.74 -0.66
CA ARG A 57 -3.89 -3.68 0.31
C ARG A 57 -2.79 -4.14 1.24
N LEU A 58 -3.12 -4.20 2.52
CA LEU A 58 -2.25 -4.79 3.53
C LEU A 58 -3.11 -5.66 4.44
N MET A 59 -2.80 -6.92 4.48
CA MET A 59 -3.51 -7.89 5.32
C MET A 59 -2.52 -8.72 6.10
N ILE A 60 -2.74 -8.82 7.40
CA ILE A 60 -1.99 -9.73 8.27
C ILE A 60 -2.94 -10.81 8.74
N ASP A 61 -2.52 -12.06 8.65
CA ASP A 61 -3.30 -13.21 9.11
C ASP A 61 -3.71 -12.98 10.56
N LYS A 62 -4.97 -13.32 10.86
CA LYS A 62 -5.58 -13.15 12.17
C LYS A 62 -4.71 -13.70 13.31
N ASN A 63 -4.04 -14.83 13.08
CA ASN A 63 -3.22 -15.49 14.09
C ASN A 63 -1.88 -14.79 14.33
N TYR A 64 -1.53 -13.82 13.49
CA TYR A 64 -0.26 -13.11 13.54
C TYR A 64 -0.42 -11.62 13.80
N GLN A 65 -1.63 -11.16 14.06
CA GLN A 65 -1.90 -9.75 14.37
C GLN A 65 -1.37 -9.38 15.76
N ASN A 66 -1.21 -8.08 15.99
CA ASN A 66 -0.72 -7.54 17.27
C ASN A 66 0.72 -7.93 17.62
N ARG A 67 1.53 -8.24 16.62
CA ARG A 67 2.95 -8.60 16.79
C ARG A 67 3.89 -7.63 16.08
N GLY A 68 3.38 -6.49 15.59
CA GLY A 68 4.18 -5.51 14.86
C GLY A 68 4.43 -5.86 13.40
N TYR A 69 3.82 -6.90 12.87
CA TYR A 69 4.04 -7.32 11.48
C TYR A 69 3.49 -6.31 10.47
N GLY A 70 2.35 -5.68 10.77
CA GLY A 70 1.80 -4.62 9.92
C GLY A 70 2.75 -3.46 9.76
N LYS A 71 3.33 -3.01 10.86
CA LYS A 71 4.31 -1.93 10.83
C LYS A 71 5.55 -2.30 10.00
N LYS A 72 6.07 -3.50 10.21
CA LYS A 72 7.24 -3.98 9.47
C LYS A 72 6.93 -4.15 7.98
N ALA A 73 5.73 -4.62 7.66
CA ALA A 73 5.30 -4.78 6.28
C ALA A 73 5.20 -3.43 5.56
N VAL A 74 4.65 -2.41 6.21
CA VAL A 74 4.60 -1.04 5.63
C VAL A 74 6.01 -0.51 5.41
N GLU A 75 6.90 -0.70 6.38
CA GLU A 75 8.29 -0.27 6.25
C GLU A 75 8.96 -0.90 5.04
N LEU A 76 8.79 -2.22 4.85
CA LEU A 76 9.38 -2.94 3.72
C LEU A 76 8.73 -2.52 2.39
N ALA A 77 7.40 -2.31 2.39
CA ALA A 77 6.70 -1.86 1.19
C ALA A 77 7.16 -0.46 0.76
N LEU A 78 7.31 0.45 1.70
CA LEU A 78 7.81 1.80 1.39
C LEU A 78 9.26 1.76 0.91
N ARG A 79 10.08 0.88 1.45
CA ARG A 79 11.44 0.70 0.98
C ARG A 79 11.46 0.25 -0.47
N PHE A 80 10.59 -0.69 -0.85
CA PHE A 80 10.43 -1.11 -2.24
C PHE A 80 9.96 0.04 -3.12
N ILE A 81 8.92 0.76 -2.70
CA ILE A 81 8.36 1.89 -3.45
C ILE A 81 9.44 2.96 -3.71
N ARG A 82 10.30 3.22 -2.73
CA ARG A 82 11.37 4.21 -2.86
C ARG A 82 12.50 3.79 -3.79
N THR A 83 12.50 2.57 -4.30
CA THR A 83 13.37 2.18 -5.41
C THR A 83 12.81 2.63 -6.76
N PHE A 84 11.58 3.13 -6.78
CA PHE A 84 10.88 3.63 -7.97
C PHE A 84 10.84 2.61 -9.10
N PRO A 85 10.27 1.42 -8.86
CA PRO A 85 10.27 0.34 -9.86
C PRO A 85 9.51 0.68 -11.14
N CYS A 86 8.56 1.64 -11.07
CA CYS A 86 7.79 2.11 -12.23
C CYS A 86 8.19 3.52 -12.67
N GLY A 87 9.26 4.07 -12.08
CA GLY A 87 9.69 5.43 -12.32
C GLY A 87 9.48 6.33 -11.10
N LYS A 88 10.15 7.47 -11.10
CA LYS A 88 10.11 8.40 -10.01
C LYS A 88 8.69 8.96 -9.82
N ALA A 89 8.28 9.10 -8.57
CA ALA A 89 7.00 9.68 -8.20
C ALA A 89 7.17 10.54 -6.95
N ASP A 90 6.27 11.52 -6.80
CA ASP A 90 6.33 12.43 -5.66
C ASP A 90 5.67 11.85 -4.41
N SER A 91 4.73 10.94 -4.59
CA SER A 91 3.86 10.51 -3.50
C SER A 91 3.52 9.02 -3.56
N CYS A 92 3.23 8.49 -2.37
CA CYS A 92 2.53 7.24 -2.19
C CYS A 92 1.21 7.55 -1.50
N TRP A 93 0.13 6.93 -1.94
CA TRP A 93 -1.18 7.15 -1.34
C TRP A 93 -1.82 5.84 -0.93
N LEU A 94 -2.77 5.92 -0.05
CA LEU A 94 -3.59 4.79 0.37
C LEU A 94 -4.95 5.32 0.83
N SER A 95 -5.87 4.41 1.06
CA SER A 95 -7.17 4.77 1.61
C SER A 95 -7.58 3.76 2.68
N TYR A 96 -8.43 4.21 3.61
CA TYR A 96 -8.97 3.37 4.67
C TYR A 96 -10.31 3.91 5.13
N GLU A 97 -11.12 3.04 5.71
CA GLU A 97 -12.40 3.47 6.26
C GLU A 97 -12.17 4.39 7.47
N PRO A 98 -12.97 5.48 7.62
CA PRO A 98 -12.76 6.45 8.68
C PRO A 98 -12.78 5.86 10.09
N GLU A 99 -13.56 4.82 10.31
CA GLU A 99 -13.66 4.14 11.60
C GLU A 99 -12.53 3.15 11.86
N ASN A 100 -11.68 2.88 10.89
CA ASN A 100 -10.53 1.99 11.07
C ASN A 100 -9.39 2.73 11.76
N THR A 101 -9.52 2.89 13.07
CA THR A 101 -8.57 3.67 13.86
C THR A 101 -7.19 3.02 13.95
N ILE A 102 -7.12 1.69 13.85
CA ILE A 102 -5.85 0.96 13.87
C ILE A 102 -5.06 1.30 12.59
N ALA A 103 -5.69 1.22 11.42
CA ALA A 103 -5.06 1.58 10.16
C ALA A 103 -4.65 3.05 10.15
N LYS A 104 -5.55 3.93 10.58
CA LYS A 104 -5.29 5.36 10.66
C LYS A 104 -4.03 5.66 11.47
N SER A 105 -3.91 5.08 12.66
CA SER A 105 -2.75 5.28 13.53
C SER A 105 -1.47 4.69 12.93
N LEU A 106 -1.57 3.52 12.33
CA LEU A 106 -0.43 2.86 11.70
C LEU A 106 0.14 3.74 10.58
N TYR A 107 -0.71 4.16 9.66
CA TYR A 107 -0.25 4.96 8.52
C TYR A 107 0.20 6.35 8.92
N ALA A 108 -0.46 6.98 9.86
CA ALA A 108 -0.04 8.27 10.40
C ALA A 108 1.37 8.19 11.01
N SER A 109 1.72 7.05 11.62
CA SER A 109 3.05 6.86 12.21
C SER A 109 4.18 6.86 11.17
N PHE A 110 3.85 6.60 9.90
CA PHE A 110 4.80 6.67 8.79
C PHE A 110 4.80 8.03 8.09
N GLY A 111 3.93 8.93 8.47
CA GLY A 111 3.85 10.26 7.89
C GLY A 111 2.75 10.43 6.85
N PHE A 112 1.87 9.46 6.67
CA PHE A 112 0.70 9.63 5.80
C PHE A 112 -0.24 10.66 6.41
N ILE A 113 -0.68 11.60 5.57
CA ILE A 113 -1.55 12.71 6.00
C ILE A 113 -2.85 12.62 5.22
N GLU A 114 -3.98 12.65 5.94
CA GLU A 114 -5.29 12.67 5.30
C GLU A 114 -5.46 13.95 4.48
N THR A 115 -5.95 13.79 3.25
CA THR A 115 -6.09 14.91 2.31
C THR A 115 -7.44 15.60 2.36
N GLY A 116 -8.42 14.99 3.01
CA GLY A 116 -9.80 15.43 2.96
C GLY A 116 -10.56 14.93 1.73
N VAL A 117 -9.87 14.32 0.78
CA VAL A 117 -10.50 13.69 -0.39
C VAL A 117 -10.82 12.24 -0.06
N LYS A 118 -11.95 11.75 -0.57
CA LYS A 118 -12.39 10.38 -0.36
C LYS A 118 -12.36 9.59 -1.65
N ASP A 119 -12.09 8.29 -1.52
CA ASP A 119 -12.28 7.31 -2.58
C ASP A 119 -13.47 6.44 -2.13
N GLY A 120 -14.65 6.70 -2.71
CA GLY A 120 -15.88 6.16 -2.16
C GLY A 120 -16.10 6.70 -0.74
N GLU A 121 -16.19 5.82 0.23
CA GLU A 121 -16.33 6.20 1.64
C GLU A 121 -15.00 6.20 2.39
N GLU A 122 -13.91 5.80 1.73
CA GLU A 122 -12.60 5.72 2.36
C GLU A 122 -11.87 7.05 2.32
N GLN A 123 -11.16 7.35 3.40
CA GLN A 123 -10.31 8.52 3.50
C GLN A 123 -9.00 8.26 2.77
N ILE A 124 -8.58 9.20 1.93
CA ILE A 124 -7.29 9.13 1.26
C ILE A 124 -6.24 9.82 2.11
N ALA A 125 -5.12 9.14 2.31
CA ALA A 125 -3.95 9.69 2.97
C ALA A 125 -2.75 9.58 2.05
N VAL A 126 -1.85 10.55 2.11
CA VAL A 126 -0.73 10.69 1.20
C VAL A 126 0.57 10.85 1.97
N LEU A 127 1.60 10.15 1.51
CA LEU A 127 2.97 10.29 1.99
C LEU A 127 3.83 10.84 0.86
N LYS A 128 4.55 11.91 1.15
CA LYS A 128 5.53 12.43 0.20
C LYS A 128 6.77 11.55 0.22
N LEU A 129 7.19 11.09 -0.94
CA LEU A 129 8.33 10.18 -1.08
C LEU A 129 9.69 10.89 -1.12
#